data_5abf2599e5c3dbeb9c51fbbf9ed1cdb0
#
_entry.id   5abf2599e5c3dbeb9c51fbbf9ed1cdb0
#
_cell.length_a   1.000
_cell.length_b   1.000
_cell.length_c   1.000
_cell.angle_alpha   90.00
_cell.angle_beta   90.00
_cell.angle_gamma   90.00
#
_symmetry.space_group_name_H-M   'P 1'
#
loop_
_entity.id
_entity.type
_entity.pdbx_description
1 polymer ?
#
loop_
_entity_poly.entity_id
_entity_poly.type
_entity_poly.pdbx_seq_one_letter_code
_entity_poly.pdbx_strand_id
1 'polypeptide(L)'
;MSLDTLKRSNSLDKLLNAVKEDNAPQEKKSYVDERLWKPELDKSGNGYAVIRFLPSPEGEDLPWAKVWNHAFQGPTGQWYIENSLTTIGQKDPVSEYNSKLWNSGVESDKEIARKQKRKLQYFSNILVVSDPKHPENEGKVMLFRYGKKIFDKMMEAMQPAFEDETPINPFDFWEGAEFKLKIRKVDGFWNYDKSEFAAPSPIADDESKIESIWKSQHSLAEKLDASNFKSYDELSTRFHAVISGTTTVGNVSEEMDDEPVATPVVDTKPVESPTTSQEEEDDTMDYFSKLANG
;
A
#
# COMPACT_ATOMS: atom_id res chain seq x y z
N MET A 1 26.03 -51.34 -2.13
CA MET A 1 26.14 -50.63 -3.42
C MET A 1 27.39 -51.11 -4.13
N SER A 2 27.32 -51.60 -5.36
CA SER A 2 28.49 -52.07 -6.09
C SER A 2 29.15 -50.91 -6.84
N LEU A 3 30.46 -51.01 -7.10
CA LEU A 3 31.25 -50.04 -7.85
C LEU A 3 30.69 -49.76 -9.26
N ASP A 4 30.01 -50.76 -9.83
CA ASP A 4 29.33 -50.64 -11.13
C ASP A 4 28.09 -49.73 -11.09
N THR A 5 27.41 -49.68 -9.96
CA THR A 5 26.28 -48.78 -9.73
C THR A 5 26.76 -47.33 -9.59
N LEU A 6 27.92 -47.11 -8.97
CA LEU A 6 28.55 -45.79 -8.86
C LEU A 6 29.04 -45.24 -10.21
N LYS A 7 29.58 -46.14 -11.09
CA LYS A 7 30.01 -45.73 -12.46
C LYS A 7 28.83 -45.33 -13.34
N ARG A 8 27.63 -45.91 -13.15
CA ARG A 8 26.42 -45.56 -13.92
C ARG A 8 25.66 -44.35 -13.37
N SER A 9 25.86 -43.98 -12.09
CA SER A 9 25.19 -42.83 -11.47
C SER A 9 25.87 -41.48 -11.70
N ASN A 10 27.14 -41.50 -12.15
CA ASN A 10 27.90 -40.27 -12.49
C ASN A 10 27.85 -39.98 -13.99
N SER A 11 26.65 -39.86 -14.57
CA SER A 11 26.58 -39.39 -15.94
C SER A 11 26.81 -37.87 -15.93
N LEU A 12 27.77 -37.42 -16.73
CA LEU A 12 28.11 -35.99 -16.95
C LEU A 12 26.85 -35.19 -17.31
N ASP A 13 25.92 -35.80 -18.02
CA ASP A 13 24.64 -35.19 -18.41
C ASP A 13 23.75 -34.83 -17.21
N LYS A 14 23.74 -35.67 -16.16
CA LYS A 14 23.00 -35.33 -14.93
C LYS A 14 23.61 -34.18 -14.17
N LEU A 15 24.93 -34.14 -14.12
CA LEU A 15 25.66 -33.03 -13.48
C LEU A 15 25.50 -31.73 -14.29
N LEU A 16 25.59 -31.81 -15.62
CA LEU A 16 25.35 -30.65 -16.50
C LEU A 16 23.91 -30.16 -16.45
N ASN A 17 22.93 -31.03 -16.29
CA ASN A 17 21.53 -30.62 -16.12
C ASN A 17 21.30 -30.00 -14.75
N ALA A 18 21.86 -30.53 -13.67
CA ALA A 18 21.78 -29.92 -12.34
C ALA A 18 22.45 -28.54 -12.33
N VAL A 19 23.62 -28.38 -12.96
CA VAL A 19 24.30 -27.08 -13.09
C VAL A 19 23.50 -26.11 -13.98
N LYS A 20 22.79 -26.60 -15.01
CA LYS A 20 21.90 -25.77 -15.82
C LYS A 20 20.66 -25.34 -15.06
N GLU A 21 20.10 -26.20 -14.19
CA GLU A 21 18.97 -25.87 -13.30
C GLU A 21 19.41 -24.86 -12.24
N ASP A 22 20.60 -25.01 -11.64
CA ASP A 22 21.15 -24.06 -10.67
C ASP A 22 21.54 -22.70 -11.31
N ASN A 23 21.96 -22.70 -12.57
CA ASN A 23 22.31 -21.49 -13.32
C ASN A 23 21.17 -20.99 -14.22
N ALA A 24 20.01 -21.66 -14.26
CA ALA A 24 18.85 -21.09 -14.91
C ALA A 24 18.58 -19.71 -14.29
N PRO A 25 18.41 -18.64 -15.09
CA PRO A 25 18.00 -17.37 -14.55
C PRO A 25 16.73 -17.65 -13.76
N GLN A 26 16.80 -17.50 -12.43
CA GLN A 26 15.57 -17.47 -11.64
C GLN A 26 14.75 -16.35 -12.27
N GLU A 27 13.66 -16.72 -12.94
CA GLU A 27 12.68 -15.74 -13.36
C GLU A 27 12.39 -14.91 -12.11
N LYS A 28 12.79 -13.64 -12.16
CA LYS A 28 12.43 -12.68 -11.12
C LYS A 28 10.93 -12.72 -11.11
N LYS A 29 10.34 -13.43 -10.15
CA LYS A 29 8.91 -13.37 -9.92
C LYS A 29 8.64 -11.91 -9.67
N SER A 30 8.07 -11.23 -10.66
CA SER A 30 7.53 -9.90 -10.48
C SER A 30 6.43 -10.05 -9.43
N TYR A 31 6.65 -9.52 -8.24
CA TYR A 31 5.64 -9.46 -7.18
C TYR A 31 4.63 -8.34 -7.44
N VAL A 32 4.65 -7.75 -8.65
CA VAL A 32 3.67 -6.72 -9.04
C VAL A 32 2.33 -7.42 -9.26
N ASP A 33 1.36 -7.08 -8.45
CA ASP A 33 -0.02 -7.54 -8.63
C ASP A 33 -0.61 -6.79 -9.85
N GLU A 34 -0.71 -7.47 -10.98
CA GLU A 34 -1.24 -6.90 -12.24
C GLU A 34 -2.69 -6.40 -12.12
N ARG A 35 -3.41 -6.84 -11.08
CA ARG A 35 -4.76 -6.36 -10.78
C ARG A 35 -4.75 -4.97 -10.15
N LEU A 36 -3.58 -4.51 -9.64
CA LEU A 36 -3.45 -3.25 -8.95
C LEU A 36 -3.27 -2.10 -9.95
N TRP A 37 -4.29 -1.26 -10.01
CA TRP A 37 -4.22 -0.04 -10.81
C TRP A 37 -3.49 1.07 -10.05
N LYS A 38 -2.63 1.79 -10.78
CA LYS A 38 -1.97 3.02 -10.32
C LYS A 38 -2.11 4.08 -11.39
N PRO A 39 -2.45 5.34 -11.04
CA PRO A 39 -2.41 6.43 -11.98
C PRO A 39 -0.96 6.76 -12.38
N GLU A 40 -0.69 6.90 -13.66
CA GLU A 40 0.61 7.41 -14.11
C GLU A 40 0.68 8.92 -13.95
N LEU A 41 1.83 9.39 -13.48
CA LEU A 41 2.10 10.79 -13.24
C LEU A 41 2.96 11.38 -14.36
N ASP A 42 2.74 12.64 -14.68
CA ASP A 42 3.59 13.36 -15.61
C ASP A 42 4.96 13.71 -14.96
N LYS A 43 5.87 14.29 -15.76
CA LYS A 43 7.20 14.70 -15.30
C LYS A 43 7.16 15.77 -14.20
N SER A 44 6.06 16.46 -14.04
CA SER A 44 5.84 17.47 -12.99
C SER A 44 5.19 16.87 -11.73
N GLY A 45 4.86 15.57 -11.78
CA GLY A 45 4.21 14.88 -10.68
C GLY A 45 2.71 15.10 -10.62
N ASN A 46 2.06 15.49 -11.73
CA ASN A 46 0.62 15.59 -11.82
C ASN A 46 0.03 14.34 -12.42
N GLY A 47 -1.10 13.89 -11.89
CA GLY A 47 -1.88 12.77 -12.39
C GLY A 47 -3.36 13.11 -12.48
N TYR A 48 -4.05 12.52 -13.45
CA TYR A 48 -5.47 12.62 -13.63
C TYR A 48 -6.06 11.31 -14.14
N ALA A 49 -7.11 10.86 -13.48
CA ALA A 49 -7.94 9.76 -13.93
C ALA A 49 -9.36 9.93 -13.41
N VAL A 50 -10.31 9.24 -14.02
CA VAL A 50 -11.67 9.11 -13.50
C VAL A 50 -11.92 7.65 -13.18
N ILE A 51 -12.29 7.37 -11.95
CA ILE A 51 -12.58 6.03 -11.47
C ILE A 51 -13.95 5.99 -10.81
N ARG A 52 -14.53 4.80 -10.71
CA ARG A 52 -15.76 4.56 -9.97
C ARG A 52 -15.48 3.49 -8.91
N PHE A 53 -15.69 3.81 -7.65
CA PHE A 53 -15.62 2.82 -6.57
C PHE A 53 -16.79 1.84 -6.70
N LEU A 54 -16.53 0.58 -6.36
CA LEU A 54 -17.52 -0.49 -6.47
C LEU A 54 -17.97 -0.95 -5.08
N PRO A 55 -19.20 -1.47 -4.93
CA PRO A 55 -19.66 -2.03 -3.67
C PRO A 55 -18.82 -3.24 -3.24
N SER A 56 -19.13 -3.83 -2.10
CA SER A 56 -18.46 -5.04 -1.61
C SER A 56 -18.58 -6.18 -2.64
N PRO A 57 -17.49 -6.95 -2.83
CA PRO A 57 -17.55 -8.19 -3.60
C PRO A 57 -18.53 -9.20 -3.02
N GLU A 58 -18.93 -10.18 -3.82
CA GLU A 58 -19.84 -11.22 -3.37
C GLU A 58 -19.27 -11.96 -2.14
N GLY A 59 -20.06 -12.01 -1.07
CA GLY A 59 -19.69 -12.69 0.19
C GLY A 59 -18.79 -11.86 1.12
N GLU A 60 -18.51 -10.62 0.80
CA GLU A 60 -17.75 -9.71 1.64
C GLU A 60 -18.62 -8.55 2.17
N ASP A 61 -18.40 -8.11 3.41
CA ASP A 61 -19.25 -7.11 4.08
C ASP A 61 -18.88 -5.68 3.71
N LEU A 62 -17.61 -5.41 3.39
CA LEU A 62 -17.09 -4.06 3.18
C LEU A 62 -16.51 -3.87 1.77
N PRO A 63 -16.72 -2.69 1.16
CA PRO A 63 -16.14 -2.36 -0.14
C PRO A 63 -14.66 -1.93 -0.07
N TRP A 64 -14.01 -2.15 1.08
CA TRP A 64 -12.57 -1.92 1.26
C TRP A 64 -11.94 -2.91 2.23
N ALA A 65 -10.67 -3.25 2.00
CA ALA A 65 -9.79 -3.88 2.96
C ALA A 65 -8.81 -2.85 3.54
N LYS A 66 -8.48 -3.00 4.83
CA LYS A 66 -7.50 -2.14 5.54
C LYS A 66 -6.23 -2.93 5.78
N VAL A 67 -5.11 -2.45 5.29
CA VAL A 67 -3.80 -3.07 5.50
C VAL A 67 -2.85 -2.07 6.13
N TRP A 68 -2.25 -2.43 7.24
CA TRP A 68 -1.17 -1.68 7.84
C TRP A 68 0.17 -2.11 7.27
N ASN A 69 1.01 -1.17 6.91
CA ASN A 69 2.37 -1.44 6.48
C ASN A 69 3.38 -0.51 7.16
N HIS A 70 4.64 -0.93 7.20
CA HIS A 70 5.76 -0.10 7.55
C HIS A 70 6.56 0.22 6.29
N ALA A 71 6.89 1.50 6.08
CA ALA A 71 7.73 1.96 4.98
C ALA A 71 8.65 3.07 5.48
N PHE A 72 9.93 2.75 5.75
CA PHE A 72 10.93 3.68 6.25
C PHE A 72 12.34 3.27 5.84
N GLN A 73 13.29 4.21 5.92
CA GLN A 73 14.71 3.94 5.70
C GLN A 73 15.44 3.78 7.04
N GLY A 74 16.31 2.78 7.08
CA GLY A 74 17.29 2.64 8.17
C GLY A 74 18.44 3.65 8.05
N PRO A 75 19.37 3.66 9.02
CA PRO A 75 20.50 4.61 9.08
C PRO A 75 21.42 4.58 7.85
N THR A 76 21.49 3.46 7.15
CA THR A 76 22.29 3.26 5.93
C THR A 76 21.56 3.59 4.64
N GLY A 77 20.32 4.08 4.72
CA GLY A 77 19.46 4.33 3.55
C GLY A 77 18.74 3.08 3.02
N GLN A 78 18.93 1.92 3.65
CA GLN A 78 18.21 0.69 3.28
C GLN A 78 16.74 0.79 3.66
N TRP A 79 15.84 0.43 2.72
CA TRP A 79 14.40 0.44 2.95
C TRP A 79 13.90 -0.79 3.71
N TYR A 80 13.02 -0.55 4.66
CA TYR A 80 12.13 -1.53 5.25
C TYR A 80 10.72 -1.26 4.74
N ILE A 81 10.20 -2.14 3.89
CA ILE A 81 8.83 -2.03 3.34
C ILE A 81 8.19 -3.40 3.51
N GLU A 82 7.25 -3.51 4.46
CA GLU A 82 6.58 -4.76 4.79
C GLU A 82 5.17 -4.52 5.36
N ASN A 83 4.27 -5.44 5.07
CA ASN A 83 2.96 -5.46 5.73
C ASN A 83 3.13 -5.75 7.22
N SER A 84 2.41 -5.00 8.05
CA SER A 84 2.45 -5.18 9.49
C SER A 84 1.49 -6.30 9.93
N LEU A 85 1.99 -7.20 10.76
CA LEU A 85 1.19 -8.29 11.35
C LEU A 85 0.02 -7.79 12.21
N THR A 86 0.05 -6.52 12.64
CA THR A 86 -1.09 -5.92 13.33
C THR A 86 -2.35 -5.81 12.46
N THR A 87 -2.22 -5.90 11.14
CA THR A 87 -3.36 -6.01 10.21
C THR A 87 -4.23 -7.22 10.52
N ILE A 88 -3.60 -8.34 10.82
CA ILE A 88 -4.27 -9.62 11.13
C ILE A 88 -4.32 -9.92 12.64
N GLY A 89 -4.18 -8.86 13.47
CA GLY A 89 -4.30 -8.97 14.93
C GLY A 89 -3.13 -9.66 15.63
N GLN A 90 -1.98 -9.82 14.95
CA GLN A 90 -0.79 -10.44 15.52
C GLN A 90 0.23 -9.40 15.98
N LYS A 91 1.18 -9.84 16.84
CA LYS A 91 2.31 -9.00 17.27
C LYS A 91 3.23 -8.72 16.10
N ASP A 92 3.77 -7.51 16.08
CA ASP A 92 4.64 -7.01 15.02
C ASP A 92 5.95 -6.49 15.61
N PRO A 93 7.12 -6.92 15.12
CA PRO A 93 8.40 -6.56 15.73
C PRO A 93 8.72 -5.08 15.67
N VAL A 94 8.32 -4.38 14.59
CA VAL A 94 8.53 -2.93 14.45
C VAL A 94 7.62 -2.17 15.39
N SER A 95 6.36 -2.58 15.50
CA SER A 95 5.40 -1.99 16.43
C SER A 95 5.84 -2.12 17.87
N GLU A 96 6.34 -3.29 18.29
CA GLU A 96 6.87 -3.50 19.63
C GLU A 96 8.13 -2.67 19.91
N TYR A 97 9.02 -2.55 18.92
CA TYR A 97 10.22 -1.71 19.04
C TYR A 97 9.85 -0.23 19.16
N ASN A 98 8.95 0.26 18.32
CA ASN A 98 8.46 1.64 18.37
C ASN A 98 7.77 1.97 19.68
N SER A 99 7.03 1.03 20.27
CA SER A 99 6.43 1.19 21.58
C SER A 99 7.50 1.41 22.67
N LYS A 100 8.60 0.64 22.63
CA LYS A 100 9.72 0.83 23.57
C LYS A 100 10.38 2.19 23.40
N LEU A 101 10.64 2.62 22.16
CA LEU A 101 11.20 3.93 21.86
C LEU A 101 10.30 5.06 22.35
N TRP A 102 8.99 4.94 22.11
CA TRP A 102 8.03 5.95 22.54
C TRP A 102 7.97 6.10 24.05
N ASN A 103 8.05 4.99 24.76
CA ASN A 103 7.99 4.94 26.23
C ASN A 103 9.34 5.21 26.92
N SER A 104 10.44 5.39 26.19
CA SER A 104 11.76 5.71 26.77
C SER A 104 11.81 7.09 27.44
N GLY A 105 10.88 7.99 27.05
CA GLY A 105 10.90 9.39 27.49
C GLY A 105 11.91 10.28 26.75
N VAL A 106 12.74 9.71 25.89
CA VAL A 106 13.79 10.42 25.13
C VAL A 106 13.22 10.93 23.81
N GLU A 107 13.33 12.24 23.53
CA GLU A 107 12.71 12.83 22.34
C GLU A 107 13.30 12.30 21.03
N SER A 108 14.63 12.05 20.96
CA SER A 108 15.24 11.43 19.78
C SER A 108 14.67 10.04 19.45
N ASP A 109 14.30 9.26 20.48
CA ASP A 109 13.69 7.95 20.30
C ASP A 109 12.27 8.07 19.75
N LYS A 110 11.51 9.06 20.25
CA LYS A 110 10.16 9.35 19.74
C LYS A 110 10.19 9.78 18.26
N GLU A 111 11.20 10.56 17.85
CA GLU A 111 11.37 10.92 16.43
C GLU A 111 11.62 9.70 15.55
N ILE A 112 12.43 8.75 16.03
CA ILE A 112 12.64 7.47 15.31
C ILE A 112 11.30 6.71 15.21
N ALA A 113 10.56 6.61 16.32
CA ALA A 113 9.27 5.93 16.33
C ALA A 113 8.25 6.60 15.38
N ARG A 114 8.21 7.94 15.31
CA ARG A 114 7.36 8.67 14.34
C ARG A 114 7.69 8.33 12.89
N LYS A 115 8.99 8.24 12.54
CA LYS A 115 9.44 7.86 11.18
C LYS A 115 9.13 6.41 10.83
N GLN A 116 9.11 5.53 11.81
CA GLN A 116 8.88 4.09 11.65
C GLN A 116 7.43 3.67 11.88
N LYS A 117 6.52 4.63 12.21
CA LYS A 117 5.13 4.29 12.47
C LYS A 117 4.50 3.60 11.27
N ARG A 118 3.60 2.65 11.53
CA ARG A 118 2.83 1.99 10.48
C ARG A 118 1.91 2.99 9.77
N LYS A 119 1.71 2.77 8.48
CA LYS A 119 0.80 3.54 7.63
C LYS A 119 -0.42 2.69 7.29
N LEU A 120 -1.59 3.31 7.26
CA LEU A 120 -2.82 2.63 6.85
C LEU A 120 -3.03 2.80 5.35
N GLN A 121 -3.23 1.69 4.68
CA GLN A 121 -3.61 1.62 3.28
C GLN A 121 -4.97 0.96 3.15
N TYR A 122 -5.74 1.43 2.19
CA TYR A 122 -7.03 0.87 1.81
C TYR A 122 -6.94 0.25 0.43
N PHE A 123 -7.64 -0.84 0.22
CA PHE A 123 -7.81 -1.48 -1.07
C PHE A 123 -9.29 -1.56 -1.38
N SER A 124 -9.70 -1.11 -2.56
CA SER A 124 -11.07 -1.23 -3.06
C SER A 124 -11.05 -1.68 -4.52
N ASN A 125 -12.14 -2.31 -4.95
CA ASN A 125 -12.40 -2.50 -6.36
C ASN A 125 -12.85 -1.17 -6.97
N ILE A 126 -12.35 -0.88 -8.15
CA ILE A 126 -12.74 0.27 -8.97
C ILE A 126 -13.03 -0.16 -10.40
N LEU A 127 -13.94 0.53 -11.05
CA LEU A 127 -14.02 0.57 -12.50
C LEU A 127 -13.19 1.76 -12.98
N VAL A 128 -12.23 1.53 -13.87
CA VAL A 128 -11.47 2.62 -14.50
C VAL A 128 -12.36 3.24 -15.58
N VAL A 129 -12.81 4.46 -15.38
CA VAL A 129 -13.70 5.18 -16.31
C VAL A 129 -12.90 5.91 -17.37
N SER A 130 -11.86 6.62 -16.95
CA SER A 130 -10.92 7.28 -17.87
C SER A 130 -9.51 7.30 -17.30
N ASP A 131 -8.57 6.80 -18.09
CA ASP A 131 -7.13 6.81 -17.80
C ASP A 131 -6.37 7.31 -19.03
N PRO A 132 -6.19 8.63 -19.20
CA PRO A 132 -5.59 9.20 -20.41
C PRO A 132 -4.15 8.72 -20.70
N LYS A 133 -3.45 8.20 -19.70
CA LYS A 133 -2.10 7.66 -19.85
C LYS A 133 -2.12 6.18 -20.25
N HIS A 134 -3.12 5.44 -19.79
CA HIS A 134 -3.31 4.02 -20.02
C HIS A 134 -4.75 3.71 -20.46
N PRO A 135 -5.15 4.14 -21.68
CA PRO A 135 -6.52 3.92 -22.19
C PRO A 135 -6.91 2.43 -22.25
N GLU A 136 -5.94 1.55 -22.28
CA GLU A 136 -6.15 0.11 -22.23
C GLU A 136 -6.74 -0.40 -20.92
N ASN A 137 -6.71 0.40 -19.86
CA ASN A 137 -7.33 0.09 -18.58
C ASN A 137 -8.78 0.53 -18.50
N GLU A 138 -9.22 1.42 -19.37
CA GLU A 138 -10.59 1.94 -19.35
C GLU A 138 -11.61 0.81 -19.56
N GLY A 139 -12.66 0.83 -18.74
CA GLY A 139 -13.69 -0.20 -18.69
C GLY A 139 -13.32 -1.48 -17.92
N LYS A 140 -12.11 -1.57 -17.37
CA LYS A 140 -11.70 -2.72 -16.54
C LYS A 140 -12.01 -2.49 -15.07
N VAL A 141 -12.34 -3.58 -14.39
CA VAL A 141 -12.40 -3.64 -12.93
C VAL A 141 -11.01 -4.00 -12.41
N MET A 142 -10.46 -3.15 -11.55
CA MET A 142 -9.12 -3.30 -10.98
C MET A 142 -9.11 -2.99 -9.49
N LEU A 143 -8.08 -3.41 -8.79
CA LEU A 143 -7.83 -3.02 -7.39
C LEU A 143 -7.16 -1.65 -7.36
N PHE A 144 -7.61 -0.79 -6.48
CA PHE A 144 -6.96 0.49 -6.20
C PHE A 144 -6.50 0.54 -4.76
N ARG A 145 -5.21 0.86 -4.57
CA ARG A 145 -4.61 1.10 -3.27
C ARG A 145 -4.52 2.60 -3.03
N TYR A 146 -5.00 3.05 -1.88
CA TYR A 146 -5.02 4.46 -1.53
C TYR A 146 -4.86 4.68 -0.02
N GLY A 147 -4.45 5.90 0.34
CA GLY A 147 -4.25 6.29 1.74
C GLY A 147 -5.45 6.98 2.37
N LYS A 148 -5.27 7.42 3.62
CA LYS A 148 -6.30 8.09 4.43
C LYS A 148 -6.92 9.30 3.72
N LYS A 149 -6.14 10.14 3.04
CA LYS A 149 -6.63 11.36 2.37
C LYS A 149 -7.74 11.09 1.34
N ILE A 150 -7.65 10.01 0.59
CA ILE A 150 -8.71 9.60 -0.35
C ILE A 150 -9.88 8.99 0.39
N PHE A 151 -9.62 8.18 1.43
CA PHE A 151 -10.68 7.62 2.26
C PHE A 151 -11.51 8.71 2.96
N ASP A 152 -10.86 9.76 3.47
CA ASP A 152 -11.54 10.87 4.12
C ASP A 152 -12.48 11.60 3.15
N LYS A 153 -12.09 11.77 1.88
CA LYS A 153 -12.99 12.30 0.83
C LYS A 153 -14.23 11.44 0.57
N MET A 154 -14.10 10.12 0.70
CA MET A 154 -15.28 9.22 0.65
C MET A 154 -16.17 9.40 1.86
N MET A 155 -15.57 9.50 3.05
CA MET A 155 -16.32 9.74 4.28
C MET A 155 -17.04 11.08 4.25
N GLU A 156 -16.36 12.14 3.76
CA GLU A 156 -16.96 13.46 3.57
C GLU A 156 -18.13 13.41 2.58
N ALA A 157 -18.01 12.67 1.48
CA ALA A 157 -19.12 12.48 0.54
C ALA A 157 -20.30 11.71 1.15
N MET A 158 -20.05 10.71 1.99
CA MET A 158 -21.09 9.93 2.69
C MET A 158 -21.72 10.68 3.85
N GLN A 159 -20.96 11.54 4.51
CA GLN A 159 -21.37 12.30 5.69
C GLN A 159 -20.90 13.75 5.56
N PRO A 160 -21.52 14.53 4.66
CA PRO A 160 -21.13 15.90 4.45
C PRO A 160 -21.32 16.74 5.72
N ALA A 161 -20.45 17.76 5.89
CA ALA A 161 -20.46 18.60 7.06
C ALA A 161 -21.56 19.68 7.04
N PHE A 162 -22.07 20.02 5.86
CA PHE A 162 -23.03 21.10 5.66
C PHE A 162 -24.43 20.56 5.28
N GLU A 163 -25.48 21.20 5.83
CA GLU A 163 -26.87 20.77 5.64
C GLU A 163 -27.40 20.91 4.19
N ASP A 164 -26.75 21.74 3.38
CA ASP A 164 -27.09 21.96 1.98
C ASP A 164 -26.44 20.95 1.04
N GLU A 165 -25.53 20.12 1.53
CA GLU A 165 -24.88 19.05 0.77
C GLU A 165 -25.70 17.76 0.85
N THR A 166 -25.84 17.10 -0.30
CA THR A 166 -26.54 15.81 -0.37
C THR A 166 -25.55 14.66 -0.18
N PRO A 167 -25.76 13.75 0.80
CA PRO A 167 -24.92 12.59 0.98
C PRO A 167 -24.87 11.72 -0.28
N ILE A 168 -23.67 11.26 -0.63
CA ILE A 168 -23.43 10.36 -1.76
C ILE A 168 -22.81 9.08 -1.21
N ASN A 169 -23.36 7.91 -1.56
CA ASN A 169 -22.67 6.65 -1.34
C ASN A 169 -21.75 6.34 -2.53
N PRO A 170 -20.41 6.54 -2.44
CA PRO A 170 -19.52 6.33 -3.57
C PRO A 170 -19.48 4.91 -4.10
N PHE A 171 -19.92 3.95 -3.28
CA PHE A 171 -19.91 2.51 -3.58
C PHE A 171 -21.21 1.99 -4.17
N ASP A 172 -22.18 2.84 -4.44
CA ASP A 172 -23.45 2.44 -5.01
C ASP A 172 -23.38 2.39 -6.55
N PHE A 173 -23.97 1.35 -7.15
CA PHE A 173 -24.00 1.19 -8.60
C PHE A 173 -24.94 2.17 -9.30
N TRP A 174 -26.02 2.56 -8.66
CA TRP A 174 -27.10 3.37 -9.26
C TRP A 174 -27.03 4.83 -8.83
N GLU A 175 -26.78 5.09 -7.54
CA GLU A 175 -26.81 6.42 -6.95
C GLU A 175 -25.42 6.93 -6.52
N GLY A 176 -24.39 6.14 -6.80
CA GLY A 176 -23.02 6.57 -6.51
C GLY A 176 -22.47 7.56 -7.54
N ALA A 177 -21.23 7.96 -7.41
CA ALA A 177 -20.61 8.97 -8.26
C ALA A 177 -19.21 8.59 -8.73
N GLU A 178 -18.82 9.07 -9.90
CA GLU A 178 -17.45 8.99 -10.38
C GLU A 178 -16.52 9.83 -9.51
N PHE A 179 -15.33 9.32 -9.23
CA PHE A 179 -14.29 10.03 -8.52
C PHE A 179 -13.25 10.55 -9.53
N LYS A 180 -13.15 11.87 -9.65
CA LYS A 180 -12.14 12.55 -10.44
C LYS A 180 -10.87 12.65 -9.62
N LEU A 181 -9.98 11.67 -9.77
CA LEU A 181 -8.70 11.65 -9.08
C LEU A 181 -7.76 12.66 -9.72
N LYS A 182 -7.36 13.66 -8.96
CA LYS A 182 -6.44 14.72 -9.35
C LYS A 182 -5.27 14.74 -8.38
N ILE A 183 -4.10 14.37 -8.86
CA ILE A 183 -2.87 14.30 -8.09
C ILE A 183 -1.96 15.45 -8.50
N ARG A 184 -1.37 16.12 -7.55
CA ARG A 184 -0.32 17.10 -7.78
C ARG A 184 0.75 17.03 -6.70
N LYS A 185 1.96 17.43 -7.03
CA LYS A 185 3.05 17.52 -6.06
C LYS A 185 3.08 18.91 -5.43
N VAL A 186 2.97 19.00 -4.11
CA VAL A 186 3.05 20.24 -3.34
C VAL A 186 4.09 20.04 -2.24
N ASP A 187 5.13 20.86 -2.22
CA ASP A 187 6.22 20.80 -1.23
C ASP A 187 6.88 19.41 -1.11
N GLY A 188 6.95 18.68 -2.23
CA GLY A 188 7.53 17.34 -2.28
C GLY A 188 6.55 16.21 -1.98
N PHE A 189 5.33 16.50 -1.54
CA PHE A 189 4.31 15.52 -1.17
C PHE A 189 3.18 15.44 -2.19
N TRP A 190 2.56 14.26 -2.29
CA TRP A 190 1.35 14.06 -3.08
C TRP A 190 0.16 14.72 -2.41
N ASN A 191 -0.56 15.52 -3.18
CA ASN A 191 -1.73 16.24 -2.75
C ASN A 191 -2.94 15.87 -3.61
N TYR A 192 -4.05 15.54 -2.97
CA TYR A 192 -5.30 15.07 -3.57
C TYR A 192 -6.45 16.08 -3.39
N ASP A 193 -6.19 17.27 -2.87
CA ASP A 193 -7.22 18.26 -2.46
C ASP A 193 -8.19 18.60 -3.59
N LYS A 194 -7.69 18.58 -4.83
CA LYS A 194 -8.50 18.86 -6.02
C LYS A 194 -9.30 17.66 -6.54
N SER A 195 -9.12 16.51 -5.92
CA SER A 195 -9.94 15.34 -6.25
C SER A 195 -11.34 15.52 -5.68
N GLU A 196 -12.36 15.13 -6.45
CA GLU A 196 -13.77 15.39 -6.13
C GLU A 196 -14.67 14.30 -6.70
N PHE A 197 -15.83 14.09 -6.10
CA PHE A 197 -16.90 13.30 -6.68
C PHE A 197 -17.68 14.12 -7.71
N ALA A 198 -18.08 13.47 -8.80
CA ALA A 198 -19.01 14.04 -9.77
C ALA A 198 -20.46 13.98 -9.23
N ALA A 199 -21.41 14.50 -10.00
CA ALA A 199 -22.82 14.28 -9.69
C ALA A 199 -23.16 12.79 -9.71
N PRO A 200 -24.05 12.31 -8.82
CA PRO A 200 -24.49 10.93 -8.81
C PRO A 200 -25.04 10.48 -10.17
N SER A 201 -24.68 9.27 -10.57
CA SER A 201 -25.15 8.67 -11.82
C SER A 201 -25.04 7.15 -11.76
N PRO A 202 -25.87 6.40 -12.48
CA PRO A 202 -25.68 4.95 -12.64
C PRO A 202 -24.32 4.65 -13.28
N ILE A 203 -23.70 3.52 -12.88
CA ILE A 203 -22.42 3.08 -13.44
C ILE A 203 -22.54 2.60 -14.89
N ALA A 204 -23.72 2.11 -15.27
CA ALA A 204 -24.08 1.71 -16.62
C ALA A 204 -25.60 1.81 -16.81
N ASP A 205 -26.04 1.91 -18.08
CA ASP A 205 -27.47 1.99 -18.44
C ASP A 205 -28.17 0.63 -18.45
N ASP A 206 -27.40 -0.46 -18.44
CA ASP A 206 -27.89 -1.85 -18.60
C ASP A 206 -27.52 -2.68 -17.37
N GLU A 207 -28.53 -3.31 -16.76
CA GLU A 207 -28.34 -4.19 -15.60
C GLU A 207 -27.40 -5.36 -15.87
N SER A 208 -27.37 -5.88 -17.11
CA SER A 208 -26.44 -6.96 -17.47
C SER A 208 -24.99 -6.52 -17.44
N LYS A 209 -24.71 -5.25 -17.75
CA LYS A 209 -23.37 -4.66 -17.59
C LYS A 209 -23.03 -4.47 -16.13
N ILE A 210 -23.98 -4.01 -15.32
CA ILE A 210 -23.78 -3.85 -13.86
C ILE A 210 -23.43 -5.21 -13.25
N GLU A 211 -24.18 -6.26 -13.60
CA GLU A 211 -23.91 -7.61 -13.12
C GLU A 211 -22.54 -8.13 -13.58
N SER A 212 -22.14 -7.86 -14.83
CA SER A 212 -20.81 -8.21 -15.33
C SER A 212 -19.69 -7.50 -14.58
N ILE A 213 -19.84 -6.20 -14.30
CA ILE A 213 -18.91 -5.42 -13.49
C ILE A 213 -18.81 -6.02 -12.07
N TRP A 214 -19.95 -6.29 -11.44
CA TRP A 214 -19.99 -6.86 -10.11
C TRP A 214 -19.29 -8.21 -10.02
N LYS A 215 -19.54 -9.11 -10.97
CA LYS A 215 -18.90 -10.44 -11.03
C LYS A 215 -17.42 -10.41 -11.36
N SER A 216 -16.91 -9.31 -11.94
CA SER A 216 -15.49 -9.16 -12.27
C SER A 216 -14.66 -8.56 -11.12
N GLN A 217 -15.28 -8.28 -9.98
CA GLN A 217 -14.57 -7.78 -8.81
C GLN A 217 -13.57 -8.81 -8.25
N HIS A 218 -12.49 -8.31 -7.72
CA HIS A 218 -11.48 -9.09 -7.01
C HIS A 218 -11.84 -9.23 -5.54
N SER A 219 -11.53 -10.36 -4.93
CA SER A 219 -11.70 -10.52 -3.49
C SER A 219 -10.78 -9.56 -2.73
N LEU A 220 -11.34 -8.78 -1.83
CA LEU A 220 -10.61 -7.90 -0.91
C LEU A 220 -10.12 -8.67 0.32
N ALA A 221 -10.82 -9.74 0.70
CA ALA A 221 -10.41 -10.62 1.79
C ALA A 221 -9.06 -11.28 1.52
N GLU A 222 -8.69 -11.52 0.24
CA GLU A 222 -7.36 -12.00 -0.12
C GLU A 222 -6.24 -11.09 0.41
N LYS A 223 -6.46 -9.77 0.51
CA LYS A 223 -5.44 -8.84 1.03
C LYS A 223 -5.18 -9.02 2.52
N LEU A 224 -6.11 -9.65 3.23
CA LEU A 224 -6.02 -9.94 4.67
C LEU A 224 -5.61 -11.39 4.94
N ASP A 225 -5.39 -12.19 3.89
CA ASP A 225 -4.94 -13.58 4.04
C ASP A 225 -3.53 -13.63 4.67
N ALA A 226 -3.35 -14.54 5.62
CA ALA A 226 -2.09 -14.70 6.34
C ALA A 226 -0.88 -14.96 5.42
N SER A 227 -1.10 -15.52 4.23
CA SER A 227 -0.04 -15.76 3.23
C SER A 227 0.58 -14.47 2.67
N ASN A 228 -0.09 -13.32 2.79
CA ASN A 228 0.42 -12.01 2.38
C ASN A 228 1.28 -11.34 3.46
N PHE A 229 1.48 -12.00 4.59
CA PHE A 229 2.27 -11.48 5.70
C PHE A 229 3.43 -12.43 5.99
N LYS A 230 4.63 -11.86 6.11
CA LYS A 230 5.80 -12.61 6.57
C LYS A 230 5.64 -12.96 8.05
N SER A 231 6.28 -14.04 8.47
CA SER A 231 6.31 -14.42 9.88
C SER A 231 6.99 -13.37 10.75
N TYR A 232 6.69 -13.37 12.05
CA TYR A 232 7.32 -12.47 13.01
C TYR A 232 8.85 -12.56 12.97
N ASP A 233 9.41 -13.77 12.87
CA ASP A 233 10.86 -14.00 12.87
C ASP A 233 11.53 -13.47 11.60
N GLU A 234 10.89 -13.62 10.43
CA GLU A 234 11.37 -13.06 9.17
C GLU A 234 11.35 -11.52 9.21
N LEU A 235 10.24 -10.93 9.68
CA LEU A 235 10.12 -9.48 9.83
C LEU A 235 11.14 -8.93 10.83
N SER A 236 11.33 -9.61 11.96
CA SER A 236 12.30 -9.25 12.99
C SER A 236 13.73 -9.28 12.45
N THR A 237 14.09 -10.35 11.74
CA THR A 237 15.42 -10.51 11.13
C THR A 237 15.68 -9.38 10.13
N ARG A 238 14.73 -9.12 9.22
CA ARG A 238 14.84 -8.03 8.23
C ARG A 238 14.88 -6.66 8.89
N PHE A 239 14.05 -6.43 9.89
CA PHE A 239 14.03 -5.19 10.65
C PHE A 239 15.39 -4.90 11.30
N HIS A 240 15.94 -5.87 12.03
CA HIS A 240 17.25 -5.72 12.65
C HIS A 240 18.37 -5.49 11.64
N ALA A 241 18.34 -6.15 10.49
CA ALA A 241 19.29 -5.91 9.42
C ALA A 241 19.24 -4.47 8.91
N VAL A 242 18.04 -3.92 8.72
CA VAL A 242 17.85 -2.54 8.24
C VAL A 242 18.30 -1.50 9.27
N ILE A 243 17.96 -1.68 10.56
CA ILE A 243 18.33 -0.69 11.59
C ILE A 243 19.80 -0.79 12.01
N SER A 244 20.45 -1.97 11.92
CA SER A 244 21.88 -2.15 12.23
C SER A 244 22.78 -1.86 11.05
N GLY A 245 22.25 -1.65 9.85
CA GLY A 245 23.01 -1.41 8.63
C GLY A 245 23.75 -2.62 8.08
N THR A 246 23.34 -3.84 8.50
CA THR A 246 23.92 -5.08 7.99
C THR A 246 23.24 -5.41 6.66
N THR A 247 24.03 -5.51 5.58
CA THR A 247 23.49 -5.81 4.25
C THR A 247 23.00 -7.25 4.18
N THR A 248 21.71 -7.47 4.31
CA THR A 248 21.11 -8.72 3.84
C THR A 248 20.74 -8.52 2.37
N VAL A 249 21.30 -9.36 1.50
CA VAL A 249 20.92 -9.41 0.08
C VAL A 249 19.51 -9.97 0.00
N GLY A 250 18.53 -9.11 0.14
CA GLY A 250 17.12 -9.40 -0.05
C GLY A 250 16.59 -8.48 -1.13
N ASN A 251 16.00 -9.05 -2.17
CA ASN A 251 15.39 -8.31 -3.25
C ASN A 251 14.42 -7.25 -2.70
N VAL A 252 14.76 -6.00 -2.93
CA VAL A 252 13.83 -4.89 -2.77
C VAL A 252 12.85 -5.04 -3.93
N SER A 253 11.64 -5.49 -3.64
CA SER A 253 10.54 -5.30 -4.57
C SER A 253 10.33 -3.79 -4.68
N GLU A 254 10.48 -3.26 -5.89
CA GLU A 254 10.25 -1.84 -6.21
C GLU A 254 8.75 -1.50 -6.17
N GLU A 255 8.08 -1.85 -5.08
CA GLU A 255 6.78 -1.26 -4.75
C GLU A 255 7.03 -0.06 -3.84
N MET A 256 7.73 0.93 -4.39
CA MET A 256 7.74 2.24 -3.80
C MET A 256 6.33 2.81 -3.88
N ASP A 257 5.66 2.92 -2.74
CA ASP A 257 4.61 3.91 -2.60
C ASP A 257 5.28 5.27 -2.83
N ASP A 258 4.86 5.98 -3.87
CA ASP A 258 5.34 7.30 -4.25
C ASP A 258 4.90 8.40 -3.26
N GLU A 259 4.89 8.14 -1.96
CA GLU A 259 5.00 9.21 -1.00
C GLU A 259 6.48 9.47 -0.79
N PRO A 260 7.06 10.56 -1.35
CA PRO A 260 8.45 10.89 -1.13
C PRO A 260 8.65 11.17 0.36
N VAL A 261 9.37 10.26 1.02
CA VAL A 261 9.97 10.57 2.32
C VAL A 261 10.96 11.69 2.04
N ALA A 262 10.73 12.86 2.63
CA ALA A 262 11.62 14.00 2.52
C ALA A 262 13.04 13.57 2.88
N THR A 263 13.94 13.55 1.91
CA THR A 263 15.37 13.50 2.19
C THR A 263 15.75 14.83 2.84
N PRO A 264 16.40 14.86 3.98
CA PRO A 264 16.91 16.10 4.52
C PRO A 264 18.03 16.60 3.59
N VAL A 265 17.72 17.62 2.79
CA VAL A 265 18.77 18.46 2.22
C VAL A 265 19.35 19.24 3.40
N VAL A 266 20.58 18.92 3.74
CA VAL A 266 21.36 19.71 4.70
C VAL A 266 21.66 21.04 4.03
N ASP A 267 20.81 22.03 4.26
CA ASP A 267 21.15 23.42 4.02
C ASP A 267 20.95 24.19 5.33
N THR A 268 22.07 24.68 5.83
CA THR A 268 22.19 25.37 7.10
C THR A 268 21.61 26.77 7.00
N LYS A 269 20.33 26.93 7.31
CA LYS A 269 19.73 28.19 7.80
C LYS A 269 18.56 27.87 8.72
N PRO A 270 18.38 28.60 9.83
CA PRO A 270 17.30 28.33 10.76
C PRO A 270 15.97 28.71 10.07
N VAL A 271 15.19 27.70 9.71
CA VAL A 271 13.81 27.85 9.24
C VAL A 271 12.93 27.32 10.33
N GLU A 272 11.95 28.14 10.71
CA GLU A 272 10.88 27.83 11.62
C GLU A 272 10.26 26.47 11.30
N SER A 273 9.99 25.68 12.33
CA SER A 273 9.44 24.33 12.25
C SER A 273 8.16 24.34 11.40
N PRO A 274 8.02 23.48 10.39
CA PRO A 274 6.74 23.31 9.71
C PRO A 274 5.74 22.76 10.73
N THR A 275 4.65 23.47 10.88
CA THR A 275 3.51 23.08 11.70
C THR A 275 2.98 21.76 11.16
N THR A 276 3.26 20.68 11.84
CA THR A 276 2.62 19.37 11.59
C THR A 276 1.13 19.59 11.74
N SER A 277 0.32 19.16 10.80
CA SER A 277 -1.13 19.32 10.92
C SER A 277 -1.61 18.59 12.19
N GLN A 278 -2.52 19.19 12.96
CA GLN A 278 -3.06 18.61 14.18
C GLN A 278 -3.56 17.17 13.99
N GLU A 279 -4.05 16.84 12.81
CA GLU A 279 -4.52 15.49 12.45
C GLU A 279 -3.40 14.43 12.43
N GLU A 280 -2.17 14.79 12.02
CA GLU A 280 -1.04 13.84 12.05
C GLU A 280 -0.52 13.62 13.48
N GLU A 281 -0.64 14.60 14.34
CA GLU A 281 -0.31 14.47 15.75
C GLU A 281 -1.35 13.60 16.48
N ASP A 282 -2.64 13.78 16.21
CA ASP A 282 -3.72 12.98 16.80
C ASP A 282 -3.64 11.51 16.38
N ASP A 283 -3.41 11.20 15.09
CA ASP A 283 -3.20 9.84 14.60
C ASP A 283 -1.96 9.18 15.25
N THR A 284 -0.91 9.98 15.48
CA THR A 284 0.32 9.49 16.12
C THR A 284 0.07 9.18 17.59
N MET A 285 -0.63 10.06 18.31
CA MET A 285 -0.97 9.85 19.73
C MET A 285 -1.90 8.68 19.93
N ASP A 286 -2.91 8.50 19.06
CA ASP A 286 -3.83 7.37 19.10
C ASP A 286 -3.11 6.04 18.83
N TYR A 287 -2.19 6.01 17.86
CA TYR A 287 -1.35 4.86 17.56
C TYR A 287 -0.54 4.40 18.77
N PHE A 288 0.21 5.33 19.40
CA PHE A 288 1.06 4.98 20.53
C PHE A 288 0.28 4.72 21.81
N SER A 289 -0.87 5.38 22.00
CA SER A 289 -1.79 5.08 23.12
C SER A 289 -2.33 3.66 23.05
N LYS A 290 -2.70 3.19 21.86
CA LYS A 290 -3.14 1.79 21.63
C LYS A 290 -2.02 0.79 21.87
N LEU A 291 -0.78 1.12 21.50
CA LEU A 291 0.38 0.27 21.77
C LEU A 291 0.76 0.20 23.26
N ALA A 292 0.53 1.27 24.02
CA ALA A 292 0.83 1.32 25.45
C ALA A 292 -0.17 0.55 26.31
N ASN A 293 -1.42 0.40 25.83
CA ASN A 293 -2.54 -0.20 26.56
C ASN A 293 -2.88 -1.64 26.10
N GLY A 294 -2.17 -2.19 25.13
CA GLY A 294 -2.28 -3.58 24.67
C GLY A 294 -1.06 -4.37 25.06
#